data_93d090e30364e84e80eb43d46b5abf45
#
_entry.id   93d090e30364e84e80eb43d46b5abf45
#
_cell.length_a   1.000
_cell.length_b   1.000
_cell.length_c   1.000
_cell.angle_alpha   90.00
_cell.angle_beta   90.00
_cell.angle_gamma   90.00
#
_symmetry.space_group_name_H-M   'P 1'
#
loop_
_entity.id
_entity.type
_entity.pdbx_description
1 polymer ?
#
loop_
_entity_poly.entity_id
_entity_poly.type
_entity_poly.pdbx_seq_one_letter_code
_entity_poly.pdbx_strand_id
1 'polypeptide(L)'
;MSNVVSIHPYFKIHPGKMEEFLEICEKFVSATSTESGCLWYDFTKSGDVVHCREAYEGAAGLLAHAENVNSIIGDAMSISDLIRLEIHASPDEIIKLKEPFADLNPEYYEFQMGIGKPV
;
A
#
# COMPACT_ATOMS: atom_id res chain seq x y z
N MET A 1 3.22 11.97 15.19
CA MET A 1 3.74 10.82 14.60
C MET A 1 2.88 9.57 14.76
N SER A 2 2.03 9.57 15.73
CA SER A 2 1.21 8.41 16.00
C SER A 2 0.12 8.16 14.97
N ASN A 3 -0.11 9.08 14.03
CA ASN A 3 -1.15 8.90 13.02
C ASN A 3 -0.63 8.32 11.70
N VAL A 4 0.65 7.97 11.63
CA VAL A 4 1.19 7.37 10.41
C VAL A 4 0.59 5.98 10.21
N VAL A 5 0.09 5.75 9.01
CA VAL A 5 -0.43 4.44 8.59
C VAL A 5 0.45 3.93 7.47
N SER A 6 1.04 2.74 7.65
CA SER A 6 1.77 2.11 6.55
C SER A 6 1.04 0.86 6.12
N ILE A 7 1.04 0.61 4.83
CA ILE A 7 0.42 -0.57 4.25
C ILE A 7 1.46 -1.28 3.41
N HIS A 8 1.47 -2.60 3.49
CA HIS A 8 2.53 -3.45 2.95
C HIS A 8 1.94 -4.57 2.12
N PRO A 9 1.63 -4.32 0.84
CA PRO A 9 1.17 -5.37 -0.06
C PRO A 9 2.34 -6.13 -0.67
N TYR A 10 2.16 -7.44 -0.83
CA TYR A 10 3.12 -8.31 -1.49
C TYR A 10 2.40 -8.97 -2.65
N PHE A 11 2.87 -8.71 -3.88
CA PHE A 11 2.27 -9.23 -5.09
C PHE A 11 3.18 -10.31 -5.69
N LYS A 12 2.62 -11.48 -5.91
CA LYS A 12 3.33 -12.51 -6.68
C LYS A 12 2.91 -12.39 -8.13
N ILE A 13 3.86 -12.08 -8.99
CA ILE A 13 3.58 -11.75 -10.38
C ILE A 13 3.41 -13.05 -11.19
N HIS A 14 2.39 -13.09 -12.04
CA HIS A 14 2.15 -14.24 -12.90
C HIS A 14 3.31 -14.44 -13.87
N PRO A 15 3.61 -15.71 -14.26
CA PRO A 15 4.73 -15.99 -15.16
C PRO A 15 4.67 -15.16 -16.44
N GLY A 16 5.80 -14.53 -16.80
CA GLY A 16 5.90 -13.73 -18.00
C GLY A 16 5.31 -12.34 -17.93
N LYS A 17 4.82 -11.91 -16.74
CA LYS A 17 4.12 -10.64 -16.59
C LYS A 17 4.92 -9.57 -15.83
N MET A 18 6.16 -9.84 -15.45
CA MET A 18 6.93 -8.90 -14.64
C MET A 18 7.13 -7.55 -15.33
N GLU A 19 7.48 -7.56 -16.61
CA GLU A 19 7.70 -6.31 -17.33
C GLU A 19 6.43 -5.46 -17.37
N GLU A 20 5.29 -6.09 -17.67
CA GLU A 20 4.00 -5.42 -17.68
C GLU A 20 3.64 -4.89 -16.29
N PHE A 21 3.91 -5.67 -15.24
CA PHE A 21 3.62 -5.25 -13.87
C PHE A 21 4.46 -4.02 -13.48
N LEU A 22 5.74 -3.98 -13.87
CA LEU A 22 6.59 -2.84 -13.57
C LEU A 22 6.15 -1.57 -14.31
N GLU A 23 5.58 -1.73 -15.50
CA GLU A 23 4.97 -0.59 -16.21
C GLU A 23 3.76 -0.06 -15.43
N ILE A 24 2.98 -0.97 -14.85
CA ILE A 24 1.85 -0.58 -13.99
C ILE A 24 2.36 0.16 -12.74
N CYS A 25 3.50 -0.29 -12.18
CA CYS A 25 4.11 0.39 -11.04
C CYS A 25 4.44 1.86 -11.37
N GLU A 26 4.88 2.15 -12.59
CA GLU A 26 5.13 3.53 -13.01
C GLU A 26 3.86 4.36 -12.97
N LYS A 27 2.73 3.77 -13.36
CA LYS A 27 1.44 4.44 -13.28
C LYS A 27 1.03 4.71 -11.83
N PHE A 28 1.28 3.75 -10.94
CA PHE A 28 1.03 3.93 -9.51
C PHE A 28 1.84 5.11 -8.96
N VAL A 29 3.13 5.16 -9.28
CA VAL A 29 4.00 6.22 -8.78
C VAL A 29 3.53 7.58 -9.29
N SER A 30 3.20 7.67 -10.58
CA SER A 30 2.73 8.90 -11.17
C SER A 30 1.45 9.41 -10.51
N ALA A 31 0.47 8.54 -10.34
CA ALA A 31 -0.80 8.90 -9.70
C ALA A 31 -0.59 9.31 -8.24
N THR A 32 0.23 8.53 -7.51
CA THR A 32 0.46 8.76 -6.09
C THR A 32 1.22 10.07 -5.84
N SER A 33 2.03 10.51 -6.80
CA SER A 33 2.81 11.74 -6.66
C SER A 33 1.92 12.98 -6.50
N THR A 34 0.64 12.89 -6.83
CA THR A 34 -0.30 14.01 -6.68
C THR A 34 -0.96 14.06 -5.31
N GLU A 35 -0.73 13.07 -4.44
CA GLU A 35 -1.41 12.95 -3.15
C GLU A 35 -0.67 13.70 -2.05
N SER A 36 -1.37 14.60 -1.38
CA SER A 36 -0.78 15.36 -0.27
C SER A 36 -0.60 14.51 1.00
N GLY A 37 -1.35 13.44 1.13
CA GLY A 37 -1.30 12.60 2.33
C GLY A 37 -0.32 11.43 2.25
N CYS A 38 0.36 11.25 1.12
CA CYS A 38 1.35 10.18 0.99
C CYS A 38 2.70 10.65 1.52
N LEU A 39 3.30 9.86 2.43
CA LEU A 39 4.59 10.20 3.03
C LEU A 39 5.76 9.59 2.25
N TRP A 40 5.62 8.34 1.83
CA TRP A 40 6.57 7.68 0.91
C TRP A 40 5.87 6.55 0.17
N TYR A 41 6.43 6.17 -0.98
CA TYR A 41 5.80 5.20 -1.85
C TYR A 41 6.87 4.58 -2.77
N ASP A 42 7.37 3.40 -2.41
CA ASP A 42 8.47 2.75 -3.11
C ASP A 42 8.14 1.32 -3.47
N PHE A 43 8.46 0.90 -4.69
CA PHE A 43 8.37 -0.50 -5.08
C PHE A 43 9.73 -1.17 -4.99
N THR A 44 9.75 -2.39 -4.46
CA THR A 44 10.94 -3.24 -4.42
C THR A 44 10.57 -4.61 -4.96
N LYS A 45 11.56 -5.37 -5.40
CA LYS A 45 11.32 -6.65 -6.05
C LYS A 45 12.29 -7.71 -5.52
N SER A 46 11.76 -8.90 -5.25
CA SER A 46 12.55 -10.07 -4.90
C SER A 46 12.02 -11.24 -5.72
N GLY A 47 12.77 -11.67 -6.76
CA GLY A 47 12.31 -12.73 -7.65
C GLY A 47 11.01 -12.34 -8.35
N ASP A 48 9.97 -13.15 -8.17
CA ASP A 48 8.66 -12.89 -8.76
C ASP A 48 7.71 -12.15 -7.81
N VAL A 49 8.22 -11.65 -6.68
CA VAL A 49 7.40 -10.90 -5.72
C VAL A 49 7.78 -9.42 -5.77
N VAL A 50 6.78 -8.57 -5.90
CA VAL A 50 6.93 -7.11 -5.83
C VAL A 50 6.24 -6.62 -4.58
N HIS A 51 6.91 -5.76 -3.84
CA HIS A 51 6.42 -5.19 -2.60
C HIS A 51 6.39 -3.67 -2.72
N CYS A 52 5.37 -3.04 -2.15
CA CYS A 52 5.30 -1.59 -2.06
C CYS A 52 5.49 -1.18 -0.60
N ARG A 53 6.50 -0.34 -0.35
CA ARG A 53 6.67 0.29 0.96
C ARG A 53 5.98 1.64 0.88
N GLU A 54 4.90 1.81 1.64
CA GLU A 54 4.09 3.01 1.51
C GLU A 54 3.52 3.43 2.86
N ALA A 55 3.41 4.73 3.05
CA ALA A 55 2.86 5.27 4.28
C ALA A 55 2.12 6.57 4.02
N TYR A 56 1.16 6.84 4.91
CA TYR A 56 0.19 7.94 4.74
C TYR A 56 -0.06 8.65 6.04
N GLU A 57 -0.53 9.89 5.94
CA GLU A 57 -0.99 10.64 7.09
C GLU A 57 -2.38 10.16 7.48
N GLY A 58 -2.43 9.24 8.44
CA GLY A 58 -3.67 8.70 8.96
C GLY A 58 -4.41 7.80 8.00
N ALA A 59 -5.49 7.21 8.49
CA ALA A 59 -6.38 6.39 7.67
C ALA A 59 -6.94 7.19 6.50
N ALA A 60 -7.21 8.48 6.71
CA ALA A 60 -7.74 9.34 5.66
C ALA A 60 -6.79 9.40 4.45
N GLY A 61 -5.47 9.51 4.70
CA GLY A 61 -4.49 9.53 3.62
C GLY A 61 -4.48 8.23 2.83
N LEU A 62 -4.55 7.10 3.54
CA LEU A 62 -4.60 5.80 2.87
C LEU A 62 -5.89 5.62 2.08
N LEU A 63 -7.03 6.02 2.62
CA LEU A 63 -8.30 5.88 1.92
C LEU A 63 -8.34 6.75 0.66
N ALA A 64 -7.79 7.95 0.73
CA ALA A 64 -7.69 8.81 -0.45
C ALA A 64 -6.79 8.19 -1.53
N HIS A 65 -5.69 7.56 -1.10
CA HIS A 65 -4.81 6.83 -2.01
C HIS A 65 -5.56 5.69 -2.72
N ALA A 66 -6.24 4.86 -1.94
CA ALA A 66 -6.96 3.71 -2.50
C ALA A 66 -7.97 4.13 -3.55
N GLU A 67 -8.67 5.23 -3.32
CA GLU A 67 -9.61 5.77 -4.30
C GLU A 67 -8.89 6.29 -5.54
N ASN A 68 -7.78 7.00 -5.34
CA ASN A 68 -7.01 7.59 -6.43
C ASN A 68 -6.45 6.53 -7.40
N VAL A 69 -6.00 5.39 -6.87
CA VAL A 69 -5.36 4.35 -7.70
C VAL A 69 -6.26 3.14 -7.97
N ASN A 70 -7.55 3.25 -7.67
CA ASN A 70 -8.46 2.11 -7.74
C ASN A 70 -8.42 1.37 -9.09
N SER A 71 -8.44 2.10 -10.20
CA SER A 71 -8.42 1.47 -11.53
C SER A 71 -7.08 0.80 -11.82
N ILE A 72 -5.98 1.38 -11.32
CA ILE A 72 -4.65 0.83 -11.52
C ILE A 72 -4.49 -0.46 -10.71
N ILE A 73 -5.09 -0.51 -9.51
CA ILE A 73 -5.09 -1.73 -8.69
C ILE A 73 -5.76 -2.87 -9.46
N GLY A 74 -6.87 -2.61 -10.13
CA GLY A 74 -7.54 -3.62 -10.95
C GLY A 74 -6.62 -4.21 -12.01
N ASP A 75 -5.86 -3.36 -12.69
CA ASP A 75 -4.91 -3.80 -13.70
C ASP A 75 -3.80 -4.67 -13.08
N ALA A 76 -3.26 -4.23 -11.94
CA ALA A 76 -2.21 -4.97 -11.26
C ALA A 76 -2.70 -6.34 -10.80
N MET A 77 -3.91 -6.41 -10.27
CA MET A 77 -4.46 -7.66 -9.75
C MET A 77 -4.82 -8.63 -10.86
N SER A 78 -4.96 -8.17 -12.10
CA SER A 78 -5.25 -9.07 -13.22
C SER A 78 -4.03 -9.90 -13.63
N ILE A 79 -2.81 -9.50 -13.25
CA ILE A 79 -1.57 -10.19 -13.62
C ILE A 79 -0.72 -10.59 -12.41
N SER A 80 -1.31 -10.54 -11.20
CA SER A 80 -0.61 -10.91 -9.99
C SER A 80 -1.58 -11.43 -8.94
N ASP A 81 -1.02 -12.06 -7.90
CA ASP A 81 -1.79 -12.49 -6.73
C ASP A 81 -1.29 -11.71 -5.53
N LEU A 82 -2.22 -11.11 -4.79
CA LEU A 82 -1.88 -10.46 -3.53
C LEU A 82 -1.71 -11.55 -2.47
N ILE A 83 -0.46 -11.91 -2.19
CA ILE A 83 -0.16 -13.05 -1.30
C ILE A 83 -0.09 -12.65 0.16
N ARG A 84 0.08 -11.35 0.46
CA ARG A 84 0.13 -10.86 1.83
C ARG A 84 -0.18 -9.36 1.83
N LEU A 85 -0.93 -8.93 2.84
CA LEU A 85 -1.23 -7.51 3.04
C LEU A 85 -1.20 -7.22 4.52
N GLU A 86 -0.35 -6.26 4.93
CA GLU A 86 -0.24 -5.83 6.32
C GLU A 86 -0.54 -4.36 6.40
N ILE A 87 -1.20 -3.96 7.49
CA ILE A 87 -1.41 -2.56 7.82
C ILE A 87 -0.87 -2.32 9.22
N HIS A 88 0.03 -1.35 9.36
CA HIS A 88 0.65 -0.97 10.63
C HIS A 88 0.22 0.43 10.99
N ALA A 89 -0.40 0.61 12.15
CA ALA A 89 -0.91 1.91 12.56
C ALA A 89 -1.29 1.87 14.05
N SER A 90 -1.62 3.03 14.60
CA SER A 90 -2.20 3.07 15.95
C SER A 90 -3.60 2.44 15.94
N PRO A 91 -4.07 1.94 17.08
CA PRO A 91 -5.42 1.34 17.15
C PRO A 91 -6.53 2.28 16.66
N ASP A 92 -6.41 3.57 16.92
CA ASP A 92 -7.43 4.55 16.50
C ASP A 92 -7.53 4.64 14.98
N GLU A 93 -6.40 4.53 14.27
CA GLU A 93 -6.40 4.57 12.81
C GLU A 93 -6.84 3.23 12.23
N ILE A 94 -6.45 2.12 12.86
CA ILE A 94 -6.84 0.78 12.39
C ILE A 94 -8.37 0.64 12.40
N ILE A 95 -9.04 1.13 13.44
CA ILE A 95 -10.50 1.04 13.52
C ILE A 95 -11.16 1.64 12.27
N LYS A 96 -10.61 2.74 11.76
CA LYS A 96 -11.16 3.42 10.59
C LYS A 96 -10.96 2.63 9.28
N LEU A 97 -10.05 1.67 9.29
CA LEU A 97 -9.69 0.92 8.08
C LEU A 97 -10.34 -0.45 7.99
N LYS A 98 -10.85 -0.99 9.10
CA LYS A 98 -11.36 -2.36 9.12
C LYS A 98 -12.52 -2.58 8.16
N GLU A 99 -13.46 -1.66 8.10
CA GLU A 99 -14.60 -1.80 7.18
C GLU A 99 -14.18 -1.58 5.72
N PRO A 100 -13.47 -0.49 5.37
CA PRO A 100 -13.07 -0.27 3.97
C PRO A 100 -12.18 -1.38 3.40
N PHE A 101 -11.36 -2.02 4.23
CA PHE A 101 -10.43 -3.06 3.78
C PHE A 101 -10.89 -4.48 4.11
N ALA A 102 -12.14 -4.66 4.54
CA ALA A 102 -12.63 -5.97 4.98
C ALA A 102 -12.46 -7.05 3.91
N ASP A 103 -12.72 -6.73 2.65
CA ASP A 103 -12.66 -7.72 1.56
C ASP A 103 -11.24 -8.23 1.32
N LEU A 104 -10.23 -7.46 1.68
CA LEU A 104 -8.82 -7.85 1.49
C LEU A 104 -8.26 -8.57 2.71
N ASN A 105 -8.98 -8.53 3.84
CA ASN A 105 -8.60 -9.20 5.07
C ASN A 105 -7.12 -8.99 5.45
N PRO A 106 -6.68 -7.74 5.64
CA PRO A 106 -5.27 -7.49 5.98
C PRO A 106 -4.93 -7.97 7.37
N GLU A 107 -3.63 -8.23 7.59
CA GLU A 107 -3.10 -8.43 8.94
C GLU A 107 -2.86 -7.04 9.54
N TYR A 108 -3.39 -6.80 10.74
CA TYR A 108 -3.24 -5.50 11.42
C TYR A 108 -2.19 -5.60 12.51
N TYR A 109 -1.26 -4.66 12.51
CA TYR A 109 -0.20 -4.54 13.51
C TYR A 109 -0.32 -3.21 14.21
N GLU A 110 -0.54 -3.23 15.52
CA GLU A 110 -0.75 -2.01 16.30
C GLU A 110 0.57 -1.41 16.71
N PHE A 111 0.75 -0.13 16.40
CA PHE A 111 1.96 0.59 16.76
C PHE A 111 2.20 0.51 18.27
N GLN A 112 3.43 0.17 18.65
CA GLN A 112 3.81 0.08 20.06
C GLN A 112 4.76 1.20 20.44
N MET A 113 5.87 1.34 19.72
CA MET A 113 6.86 2.37 20.04
C MET A 113 7.86 2.50 18.89
N GLY A 114 8.49 3.64 18.80
CA GLY A 114 9.49 3.85 17.77
C GLY A 114 9.94 5.30 17.72
N ILE A 115 10.82 5.57 16.76
CA ILE A 115 11.31 6.89 16.48
C ILE A 115 11.01 7.18 15.01
N GLY A 116 10.24 8.25 14.76
CA GLY A 116 10.03 8.75 13.42
C GLY A 116 10.61 10.14 13.32
N LYS A 117 11.39 10.39 12.28
CA LYS A 117 11.98 11.72 12.07
C LYS A 117 11.44 12.34 10.80
N PRO A 118 11.11 13.62 10.82
CA PRO A 118 10.71 14.31 9.59
C PRO A 118 11.89 14.32 8.63
N VAL A 119 11.56 14.25 7.37
CA VAL A 119 12.56 14.22 6.30
C VAL A 119 12.68 15.59 5.69
#